data_7cbcdacc89cee1adb40a88dc07a8c400
#
_entry.id   7cbcdacc89cee1adb40a88dc07a8c400
#
_cell.length_a   1.000
_cell.length_b   1.000
_cell.length_c   1.000
_cell.angle_alpha   90.00
_cell.angle_beta   90.00
_cell.angle_gamma   90.00
#
_symmetry.space_group_name_H-M   'P 1'
#
loop_
_entity.id
_entity.type
_entity.pdbx_description
1 polymer ?
#
loop_
_entity_poly.entity_id
_entity_poly.type
_entity_poly.pdbx_seq_one_letter_code
_entity_poly.pdbx_strand_id
1 'polypeptide(L)'
;MQTDLKNSRTRMNLMWAFAGECQSRQRYYQAALLAQQQKLIGIERMFRFTAEQEERHAMVFWKLLQECAGETVEIEAGFPADVYEDIGQLLDASQREEEKEHIVVYPDFARIAEEEGFAQAASKFRAIAEIENEHSTRFAYYAGLYREGKLFRSDDAQQRWICLNCGHVHVGSEPPQECPVCSAEQGYFIREAS
;
A
#
# COMPACT_ATOMS: atom_id res chain seq x y z
N MET A 1 -10.01 28.72 22.25
CA MET A 1 -8.53 28.80 22.34
C MET A 1 -8.01 27.64 21.48
N GLN A 2 -7.11 27.91 20.57
CA GLN A 2 -6.48 26.84 19.78
C GLN A 2 -5.64 25.98 20.73
N THR A 3 -5.83 24.68 20.70
CA THR A 3 -5.05 23.74 21.52
C THR A 3 -3.59 23.79 21.05
N ASP A 4 -2.63 23.77 21.97
CA ASP A 4 -1.21 23.61 21.63
C ASP A 4 -0.99 22.17 21.15
N LEU A 5 -0.33 21.98 19.99
CA LEU A 5 -0.08 20.66 19.42
C LEU A 5 0.62 19.73 20.41
N LYS A 6 1.57 20.24 21.20
CA LYS A 6 2.34 19.47 22.19
C LYS A 6 1.47 18.79 23.26
N ASN A 7 0.29 19.33 23.53
CA ASN A 7 -0.64 18.83 24.55
C ASN A 7 -1.93 18.25 23.94
N SER A 8 -1.93 17.91 22.65
CA SER A 8 -3.11 17.47 21.93
C SER A 8 -3.13 15.95 21.68
N ARG A 9 -4.32 15.40 21.46
CA ARG A 9 -4.49 14.03 20.92
C ARG A 9 -3.99 13.95 19.47
N THR A 10 -4.12 15.05 18.72
CA THR A 10 -3.64 15.16 17.35
C THR A 10 -2.14 14.86 17.25
N ARG A 11 -1.32 15.32 18.21
CA ARG A 11 0.11 14.98 18.28
C ARG A 11 0.33 13.47 18.32
N MET A 12 -0.41 12.77 19.20
CA MET A 12 -0.29 11.32 19.34
C MET A 12 -0.77 10.59 18.08
N ASN A 13 -1.87 11.04 17.48
CA ASN A 13 -2.39 10.50 16.24
C ASN A 13 -1.44 10.69 15.05
N LEU A 14 -0.78 11.84 14.95
CA LEU A 14 0.25 12.10 13.93
C LEU A 14 1.47 11.18 14.11
N MET A 15 1.91 10.95 15.35
CA MET A 15 3.02 10.03 15.62
C MET A 15 2.61 8.58 15.38
N TRP A 16 1.39 8.20 15.74
CA TRP A 16 0.84 6.88 15.46
C TRP A 16 0.78 6.62 13.96
N ALA A 17 0.24 7.57 13.19
CA ALA A 17 0.18 7.48 11.73
C ALA A 17 1.59 7.38 11.12
N PHE A 18 2.52 8.25 11.52
CA PHE A 18 3.90 8.17 11.05
C PHE A 18 4.54 6.79 11.30
N ALA A 19 4.36 6.22 12.51
CA ALA A 19 4.87 4.90 12.84
C ALA A 19 4.15 3.79 12.03
N GLY A 20 2.83 3.94 11.82
CA GLY A 20 2.01 3.06 10.99
C GLY A 20 2.53 2.97 9.57
N GLU A 21 2.68 4.11 8.90
CA GLU A 21 3.20 4.18 7.53
C GLU A 21 4.61 3.60 7.40
N CYS A 22 5.49 3.90 8.37
CA CYS A 22 6.84 3.34 8.37
C CYS A 22 6.86 1.81 8.44
N GLN A 23 5.98 1.20 9.26
CA GLN A 23 5.93 -0.24 9.36
C GLN A 23 5.18 -0.88 8.19
N SER A 24 4.11 -0.24 7.63
CA SER A 24 3.43 -0.69 6.41
C SER A 24 4.39 -0.72 5.22
N ARG A 25 5.16 0.36 5.03
CA ARG A 25 6.27 0.38 4.06
C ARG A 25 7.19 -0.82 4.21
N GLN A 26 7.65 -1.12 5.43
CA GLN A 26 8.59 -2.23 5.65
C GLN A 26 7.95 -3.59 5.42
N ARG A 27 6.69 -3.79 5.81
CA ARG A 27 5.94 -5.03 5.52
C ARG A 27 5.78 -5.25 4.02
N TYR A 28 5.45 -4.21 3.26
CA TYR A 28 5.32 -4.31 1.79
C TYR A 28 6.66 -4.59 1.10
N TYR A 29 7.79 -4.07 1.60
CA TYR A 29 9.09 -4.49 1.12
C TYR A 29 9.38 -5.99 1.36
N GLN A 30 9.01 -6.54 2.51
CA GLN A 30 9.16 -7.97 2.78
C GLN A 30 8.24 -8.80 1.86
N ALA A 31 7.01 -8.38 1.65
CA ALA A 31 6.09 -9.02 0.70
C ALA A 31 6.63 -8.98 -0.75
N ALA A 32 7.21 -7.86 -1.16
CA ALA A 32 7.87 -7.73 -2.46
C ALA A 32 9.04 -8.72 -2.62
N LEU A 33 9.88 -8.89 -1.59
CA LEU A 33 10.98 -9.86 -1.62
C LEU A 33 10.47 -11.29 -1.78
N LEU A 34 9.40 -11.66 -1.08
CA LEU A 34 8.78 -12.98 -1.22
C LEU A 34 8.20 -13.16 -2.63
N ALA A 35 7.49 -12.17 -3.16
CA ALA A 35 6.95 -12.21 -4.53
C ALA A 35 8.07 -12.35 -5.56
N GLN A 36 9.20 -11.67 -5.38
CA GLN A 36 10.38 -11.79 -6.23
C GLN A 36 10.97 -13.22 -6.20
N GLN A 37 11.09 -13.82 -5.01
CA GLN A 37 11.57 -15.20 -4.86
C GLN A 37 10.65 -16.20 -5.55
N GLN A 38 9.34 -15.94 -5.56
CA GLN A 38 8.34 -16.75 -6.26
C GLN A 38 8.20 -16.38 -7.75
N LYS A 39 9.03 -15.48 -8.26
CA LYS A 39 9.02 -15.01 -9.66
C LYS A 39 7.69 -14.32 -10.07
N LEU A 40 6.99 -13.73 -9.14
CA LEU A 40 5.74 -12.97 -9.34
C LEU A 40 6.05 -11.47 -9.49
N ILE A 41 6.76 -11.10 -10.56
CA ILE A 41 7.35 -9.76 -10.71
C ILE A 41 6.30 -8.66 -10.79
N GLY A 42 5.10 -8.95 -11.32
CA GLY A 42 3.98 -8.00 -11.28
C GLY A 42 3.55 -7.67 -9.86
N ILE A 43 3.43 -8.67 -8.99
CA ILE A 43 3.09 -8.50 -7.56
C ILE A 43 4.25 -7.83 -6.81
N GLU A 44 5.49 -8.24 -7.09
CA GLU A 44 6.70 -7.61 -6.51
C GLU A 44 6.71 -6.10 -6.76
N ARG A 45 6.51 -5.67 -8.01
CA ARG A 45 6.49 -4.25 -8.37
C ARG A 45 5.31 -3.50 -7.76
N MET A 46 4.16 -4.13 -7.68
CA MET A 46 2.99 -3.55 -7.02
C MET A 46 3.25 -3.27 -5.54
N PHE A 47 3.81 -4.25 -4.80
CA PHE A 47 4.17 -4.05 -3.39
C PHE A 47 5.24 -2.97 -3.21
N ARG A 48 6.28 -2.92 -4.07
CA ARG A 48 7.30 -1.84 -4.00
C ARG A 48 6.71 -0.47 -4.26
N PHE A 49 5.85 -0.36 -5.28
CA PHE A 49 5.20 0.90 -5.61
C PHE A 49 4.33 1.40 -4.45
N THR A 50 3.56 0.52 -3.81
CA THR A 50 2.78 0.89 -2.63
C THR A 50 3.70 1.27 -1.46
N ALA A 51 4.76 0.50 -1.17
CA ALA A 51 5.74 0.84 -0.13
C ALA A 51 6.38 2.23 -0.30
N GLU A 52 6.65 2.65 -1.55
CA GLU A 52 7.16 3.99 -1.85
C GLU A 52 6.10 5.08 -1.59
N GLN A 53 4.81 4.76 -1.74
CA GLN A 53 3.71 5.66 -1.41
C GLN A 53 3.56 5.82 0.10
N GLU A 54 3.67 4.72 0.89
CA GLU A 54 3.67 4.78 2.37
C GLU A 54 4.82 5.64 2.90
N GLU A 55 6.01 5.59 2.27
CA GLU A 55 7.09 6.52 2.62
C GLU A 55 6.67 7.99 2.47
N ARG A 56 5.90 8.32 1.45
CA ARG A 56 5.41 9.70 1.23
C ARG A 56 4.35 10.10 2.25
N HIS A 57 3.46 9.18 2.62
CA HIS A 57 2.48 9.41 3.69
C HIS A 57 3.18 9.64 5.03
N ALA A 58 4.14 8.79 5.40
CA ALA A 58 4.97 8.99 6.59
C ALA A 58 5.61 10.37 6.62
N MET A 59 6.17 10.85 5.50
CA MET A 59 6.77 12.19 5.42
C MET A 59 5.76 13.32 5.60
N VAL A 60 4.50 13.14 5.19
CA VAL A 60 3.43 14.11 5.44
C VAL A 60 3.18 14.26 6.93
N PHE A 61 2.99 13.14 7.64
CA PHE A 61 2.76 13.15 9.09
C PHE A 61 3.97 13.65 9.87
N TRP A 62 5.19 13.24 9.46
CA TRP A 62 6.43 13.74 10.04
C TRP A 62 6.56 15.27 9.98
N LYS A 63 6.21 15.90 8.85
CA LYS A 63 6.25 17.35 8.69
C LYS A 63 5.26 18.06 9.60
N LEU A 64 4.08 17.46 9.84
CA LEU A 64 3.08 18.03 10.75
C LEU A 64 3.49 17.98 12.23
N LEU A 65 4.47 17.15 12.58
CA LEU A 65 5.07 17.07 13.92
C LEU A 65 6.21 18.07 14.14
N GLN A 66 6.48 18.99 13.21
CA GLN A 66 7.63 19.90 13.27
C GLN A 66 7.65 20.76 14.56
N GLU A 67 6.50 21.16 15.09
CA GLU A 67 6.41 21.92 16.35
C GLU A 67 6.86 21.09 17.57
N CYS A 68 6.92 19.79 17.46
CA CYS A 68 7.38 18.85 18.49
C CYS A 68 8.87 18.46 18.31
N ALA A 69 9.62 19.18 17.47
CA ALA A 69 11.00 18.84 17.18
C ALA A 69 11.87 18.78 18.46
N GLY A 70 12.61 17.70 18.62
CA GLY A 70 13.46 17.44 19.80
C GLY A 70 12.74 16.81 20.99
N GLU A 71 11.43 16.59 20.90
CA GLU A 71 10.64 15.90 21.94
C GLU A 71 10.46 14.43 21.64
N THR A 72 10.31 13.61 22.67
CA THR A 72 9.81 12.24 22.54
C THR A 72 8.30 12.25 22.62
N VAL A 73 7.63 11.63 21.64
CA VAL A 73 6.17 11.42 21.65
C VAL A 73 5.92 9.97 22.00
N GLU A 74 5.40 9.70 23.16
CA GLU A 74 5.00 8.37 23.57
C GLU A 74 3.62 8.04 23.00
N ILE A 75 3.51 6.85 22.39
CA ILE A 75 2.25 6.32 21.84
C ILE A 75 2.06 4.89 22.31
N GLU A 76 0.81 4.48 22.50
CA GLU A 76 0.42 3.08 22.59
C GLU A 76 -0.15 2.67 21.23
N ALA A 77 0.48 1.67 20.58
CA ALA A 77 0.10 1.23 19.24
C ALA A 77 0.22 -0.28 19.11
N GLY A 78 -0.73 -0.88 18.37
CA GLY A 78 -0.67 -2.28 17.94
C GLY A 78 -0.54 -2.32 16.42
N PHE A 79 0.49 -3.01 15.94
CA PHE A 79 0.71 -3.22 14.51
C PHE A 79 0.66 -4.70 14.16
N PRO A 80 0.19 -5.09 12.95
CA PRO A 80 0.10 -6.48 12.56
C PRO A 80 1.48 -7.14 12.39
N ALA A 81 1.56 -8.42 12.75
CA ALA A 81 2.73 -9.26 12.54
C ALA A 81 2.47 -10.25 11.38
N ASP A 82 2.33 -9.72 10.17
CA ASP A 82 1.97 -10.48 8.97
C ASP A 82 3.19 -11.21 8.39
N VAL A 83 3.71 -12.17 9.15
CA VAL A 83 4.87 -13.00 8.75
C VAL A 83 4.37 -14.24 8.03
N TYR A 84 3.75 -14.06 6.84
CA TYR A 84 3.25 -15.14 6.01
C TYR A 84 4.26 -15.53 4.91
N GLU A 85 4.28 -16.81 4.56
CA GLU A 85 5.06 -17.35 3.43
C GLU A 85 4.21 -17.50 2.14
N ASP A 86 2.92 -17.20 2.23
CA ASP A 86 1.96 -17.23 1.12
C ASP A 86 1.61 -15.82 0.67
N ILE A 87 1.77 -15.56 -0.63
CA ILE A 87 1.49 -14.24 -1.23
C ILE A 87 0.00 -13.88 -1.12
N GLY A 88 -0.91 -14.84 -1.23
CA GLY A 88 -2.34 -14.59 -1.09
C GLY A 88 -2.68 -14.08 0.31
N GLN A 89 -2.09 -14.68 1.36
CA GLN A 89 -2.28 -14.21 2.73
C GLN A 89 -1.71 -12.81 2.96
N LEU A 90 -0.54 -12.49 2.37
CA LEU A 90 0.03 -11.13 2.44
C LEU A 90 -0.85 -10.10 1.72
N LEU A 91 -1.38 -10.42 0.54
CA LEU A 91 -2.30 -9.55 -0.19
C LEU A 91 -3.59 -9.31 0.59
N ASP A 92 -4.20 -10.36 1.16
CA ASP A 92 -5.42 -10.27 1.98
C ASP A 92 -5.18 -9.48 3.28
N ALA A 93 -4.02 -9.65 3.92
CA ALA A 93 -3.66 -8.91 5.12
C ALA A 93 -3.44 -7.43 4.81
N SER A 94 -2.70 -7.11 3.75
CA SER A 94 -2.48 -5.74 3.29
C SER A 94 -3.81 -5.06 2.96
N GLN A 95 -4.70 -5.72 2.21
CA GLN A 95 -6.01 -5.18 1.87
C GLN A 95 -6.83 -4.81 3.12
N ARG A 96 -6.86 -5.66 4.14
CA ARG A 96 -7.63 -5.40 5.38
C ARG A 96 -7.07 -4.22 6.18
N GLU A 97 -5.75 -4.06 6.25
CA GLU A 97 -5.15 -2.93 6.99
C GLU A 97 -5.42 -1.60 6.27
N GLU A 98 -5.25 -1.54 4.95
CA GLU A 98 -5.59 -0.34 4.16
C GLU A 98 -7.08 0.03 4.27
N GLU A 99 -7.97 -0.96 4.18
CA GLU A 99 -9.40 -0.73 4.37
C GLU A 99 -9.72 -0.16 5.76
N LYS A 100 -9.05 -0.67 6.81
CA LYS A 100 -9.21 -0.17 8.18
C LYS A 100 -8.68 1.25 8.33
N GLU A 101 -7.56 1.58 7.70
CA GLU A 101 -7.01 2.94 7.70
C GLU A 101 -7.96 3.91 6.98
N HIS A 102 -8.53 3.50 5.84
CA HIS A 102 -9.52 4.26 5.10
C HIS A 102 -10.81 4.53 5.88
N ILE A 103 -11.43 3.49 6.45
CA ILE A 103 -12.80 3.60 7.01
C ILE A 103 -12.87 3.91 8.50
N VAL A 104 -11.78 3.67 9.26
CA VAL A 104 -11.79 3.81 10.72
C VAL A 104 -10.71 4.77 11.21
N VAL A 105 -9.42 4.47 10.93
CA VAL A 105 -8.29 5.10 11.62
C VAL A 105 -8.16 6.58 11.22
N TYR A 106 -7.96 6.85 9.96
CA TYR A 106 -7.73 8.22 9.49
C TYR A 106 -8.97 9.11 9.54
N PRO A 107 -10.21 8.63 9.30
CA PRO A 107 -11.41 9.41 9.57
C PRO A 107 -11.54 9.83 11.03
N ASP A 108 -11.24 8.95 12.00
CA ASP A 108 -11.28 9.31 13.41
C ASP A 108 -10.18 10.32 13.78
N PHE A 109 -8.96 10.13 13.29
CA PHE A 109 -7.86 11.08 13.48
C PHE A 109 -8.16 12.44 12.87
N ALA A 110 -8.79 12.49 11.69
CA ALA A 110 -9.23 13.73 11.06
C ALA A 110 -10.27 14.46 11.89
N ARG A 111 -11.26 13.74 12.43
CA ARG A 111 -12.30 14.30 13.31
C ARG A 111 -11.68 14.90 14.58
N ILE A 112 -10.76 14.17 15.23
CA ILE A 112 -10.06 14.64 16.42
C ILE A 112 -9.25 15.91 16.13
N ALA A 113 -8.50 15.90 15.03
CA ALA A 113 -7.70 17.06 14.62
C ALA A 113 -8.57 18.30 14.34
N GLU A 114 -9.74 18.10 13.76
CA GLU A 114 -10.70 19.20 13.52
C GLU A 114 -11.28 19.76 14.83
N GLU A 115 -11.68 18.89 15.77
CA GLU A 115 -12.17 19.27 17.10
C GLU A 115 -11.12 20.08 17.90
N GLU A 116 -9.84 19.77 17.75
CA GLU A 116 -8.74 20.44 18.42
C GLU A 116 -8.23 21.68 17.66
N GLY A 117 -8.75 21.95 16.45
CA GLY A 117 -8.45 23.16 15.66
C GLY A 117 -7.25 22.98 14.70
N PHE A 118 -6.78 21.76 14.46
CA PHE A 118 -5.68 21.44 13.54
C PHE A 118 -6.20 21.11 12.14
N ALA A 119 -6.82 22.09 11.48
CA ALA A 119 -7.47 21.91 10.17
C ALA A 119 -6.54 21.31 9.08
N GLN A 120 -5.24 21.67 9.11
CA GLN A 120 -4.26 21.12 8.17
C GLN A 120 -4.05 19.62 8.39
N ALA A 121 -3.90 19.18 9.63
CA ALA A 121 -3.76 17.75 9.96
C ALA A 121 -5.04 17.00 9.58
N ALA A 122 -6.21 17.52 9.92
CA ALA A 122 -7.49 16.93 9.55
C ALA A 122 -7.64 16.74 8.03
N SER A 123 -7.26 17.76 7.25
CA SER A 123 -7.27 17.67 5.78
C SER A 123 -6.32 16.60 5.25
N LYS A 124 -5.13 16.45 5.85
CA LYS A 124 -4.16 15.42 5.41
C LYS A 124 -4.61 14.01 5.76
N PHE A 125 -5.16 13.78 6.96
CA PHE A 125 -5.74 12.49 7.31
C PHE A 125 -6.85 12.08 6.34
N ARG A 126 -7.79 12.99 5.99
CA ARG A 126 -8.85 12.68 5.01
C ARG A 126 -8.28 12.36 3.63
N ALA A 127 -7.31 13.16 3.15
CA ALA A 127 -6.74 12.95 1.82
C ALA A 127 -5.97 11.63 1.71
N ILE A 128 -5.23 11.24 2.76
CA ILE A 128 -4.51 9.98 2.79
C ILE A 128 -5.50 8.82 2.93
N ALA A 129 -6.55 8.92 3.75
CA ALA A 129 -7.60 7.91 3.83
C ALA A 129 -8.18 7.50 2.46
N GLU A 130 -8.37 8.45 1.55
CA GLU A 130 -8.84 8.15 0.18
C GLU A 130 -7.78 7.39 -0.64
N ILE A 131 -6.48 7.65 -0.38
CA ILE A 131 -5.40 6.91 -1.05
C ILE A 131 -5.32 5.47 -0.51
N GLU A 132 -5.56 5.25 0.80
CA GLU A 132 -5.59 3.89 1.37
C GLU A 132 -6.74 3.05 0.80
N ASN A 133 -7.85 3.68 0.39
CA ASN A 133 -8.90 2.99 -0.38
C ASN A 133 -8.40 2.49 -1.75
N GLU A 134 -7.59 3.29 -2.44
CA GLU A 134 -6.95 2.86 -3.71
C GLU A 134 -5.95 1.74 -3.49
N HIS A 135 -5.18 1.78 -2.39
CA HIS A 135 -4.28 0.70 -1.98
C HIS A 135 -5.07 -0.58 -1.69
N SER A 136 -6.11 -0.49 -0.86
CA SER A 136 -7.01 -1.61 -0.54
C SER A 136 -7.59 -2.25 -1.80
N THR A 137 -8.11 -1.42 -2.73
CA THR A 137 -8.66 -1.89 -4.01
C THR A 137 -7.61 -2.62 -4.85
N ARG A 138 -6.40 -2.09 -4.91
CA ARG A 138 -5.27 -2.68 -5.63
C ARG A 138 -4.89 -4.04 -5.05
N PHE A 139 -4.76 -4.16 -3.73
CA PHE A 139 -4.47 -5.42 -3.06
C PHE A 139 -5.59 -6.44 -3.26
N ALA A 140 -6.86 -6.02 -3.13
CA ALA A 140 -8.02 -6.88 -3.37
C ALA A 140 -8.05 -7.44 -4.81
N TYR A 141 -7.71 -6.62 -5.80
CA TYR A 141 -7.61 -7.05 -7.20
C TYR A 141 -6.59 -8.18 -7.38
N TYR A 142 -5.36 -7.99 -6.89
CA TYR A 142 -4.32 -9.01 -7.01
C TYR A 142 -4.62 -10.25 -6.16
N ALA A 143 -5.20 -10.10 -4.97
CA ALA A 143 -5.65 -11.21 -4.13
C ALA A 143 -6.70 -12.06 -4.84
N GLY A 144 -7.66 -11.42 -5.51
CA GLY A 144 -8.67 -12.10 -6.32
C GLY A 144 -8.04 -12.92 -7.46
N LEU A 145 -7.18 -12.31 -8.25
CA LEU A 145 -6.49 -12.98 -9.35
C LEU A 145 -5.62 -14.16 -8.85
N TYR A 146 -4.91 -13.98 -7.75
CA TYR A 146 -4.08 -15.03 -7.16
C TYR A 146 -4.91 -16.22 -6.69
N ARG A 147 -5.97 -15.96 -5.94
CA ARG A 147 -6.88 -16.99 -5.39
C ARG A 147 -7.59 -17.79 -6.47
N GLU A 148 -7.95 -17.13 -7.58
CA GLU A 148 -8.62 -17.76 -8.72
C GLU A 148 -7.66 -18.45 -9.71
N GLY A 149 -6.34 -18.38 -9.46
CA GLY A 149 -5.34 -18.89 -10.41
C GLY A 149 -5.31 -18.12 -11.74
N LYS A 150 -5.73 -16.85 -11.71
CA LYS A 150 -5.89 -15.99 -12.89
C LYS A 150 -4.80 -14.93 -13.05
N LEU A 151 -3.70 -14.98 -12.30
CA LEU A 151 -2.61 -14.02 -12.46
C LEU A 151 -2.08 -13.97 -13.90
N PHE A 152 -1.94 -15.14 -14.53
CA PHE A 152 -1.46 -15.32 -15.90
C PHE A 152 -2.49 -15.97 -16.82
N ARG A 153 -3.77 -15.87 -16.48
CA ARG A 153 -4.86 -16.42 -17.27
C ARG A 153 -6.03 -15.47 -17.32
N SER A 154 -6.62 -15.31 -18.49
CA SER A 154 -7.85 -14.52 -18.73
C SER A 154 -8.88 -15.37 -19.45
N ASP A 155 -10.15 -15.11 -19.16
CA ASP A 155 -11.27 -15.67 -19.93
C ASP A 155 -11.46 -14.91 -21.26
N ASP A 156 -10.81 -13.74 -21.42
CA ASP A 156 -10.80 -12.97 -22.67
C ASP A 156 -9.59 -13.35 -23.53
N ALA A 157 -9.86 -13.90 -24.70
CA ALA A 157 -8.83 -14.25 -25.68
C ALA A 157 -8.13 -13.01 -26.31
N GLN A 158 -8.66 -11.81 -26.11
CA GLN A 158 -8.08 -10.54 -26.54
C GLN A 158 -7.35 -9.80 -25.41
N GLN A 159 -7.15 -10.45 -24.26
CA GLN A 159 -6.39 -9.86 -23.15
C GLN A 159 -5.00 -9.46 -23.63
N ARG A 160 -4.65 -8.22 -23.35
CA ARG A 160 -3.30 -7.68 -23.59
C ARG A 160 -2.44 -7.88 -22.36
N TRP A 161 -1.23 -8.39 -22.59
CA TRP A 161 -0.25 -8.66 -21.55
C TRP A 161 1.02 -7.88 -21.86
N ILE A 162 1.47 -7.01 -20.97
CA ILE A 162 2.70 -6.26 -21.14
C ILE A 162 3.84 -6.88 -20.37
N CYS A 163 4.97 -7.09 -21.04
CA CYS A 163 6.22 -7.52 -20.42
C CYS A 163 6.88 -6.35 -19.68
N LEU A 164 6.97 -6.44 -18.36
CA LEU A 164 7.58 -5.42 -17.51
C LEU A 164 9.08 -5.21 -17.74
N ASN A 165 9.75 -6.17 -18.42
CA ASN A 165 11.17 -6.06 -18.70
C ASN A 165 11.49 -5.26 -19.98
N CYS A 166 10.69 -5.44 -21.06
CA CYS A 166 11.02 -4.83 -22.34
C CYS A 166 9.85 -4.08 -23.01
N GLY A 167 8.65 -4.07 -22.41
CA GLY A 167 7.48 -3.43 -22.99
C GLY A 167 6.78 -4.21 -24.11
N HIS A 168 7.24 -5.45 -24.45
CA HIS A 168 6.55 -6.28 -25.43
C HIS A 168 5.10 -6.54 -25.00
N VAL A 169 4.16 -6.41 -25.93
CA VAL A 169 2.74 -6.71 -25.70
C VAL A 169 2.38 -7.99 -26.41
N HIS A 170 1.86 -8.96 -25.65
CA HIS A 170 1.27 -10.19 -26.14
C HIS A 170 -0.28 -10.11 -26.04
N VAL A 171 -1.00 -10.66 -27.01
CA VAL A 171 -2.46 -10.76 -26.99
C VAL A 171 -2.87 -12.22 -26.94
N GLY A 172 -3.69 -12.60 -25.97
CA GLY A 172 -4.15 -13.97 -25.78
C GLY A 172 -4.73 -14.20 -24.39
N SER A 173 -5.30 -15.39 -24.17
CA SER A 173 -5.84 -15.78 -22.85
C SER A 173 -4.77 -15.98 -21.79
N GLU A 174 -3.51 -16.20 -22.19
CA GLU A 174 -2.35 -16.39 -21.30
C GLU A 174 -1.12 -15.71 -21.93
N PRO A 175 -0.23 -15.09 -21.13
CA PRO A 175 1.05 -14.63 -21.63
C PRO A 175 1.99 -15.80 -21.88
N PRO A 176 3.00 -15.67 -22.78
CA PRO A 176 3.95 -16.73 -23.04
C PRO A 176 4.80 -17.07 -21.81
N GLN A 177 5.31 -18.32 -21.75
CA GLN A 177 6.21 -18.77 -20.67
C GLN A 177 7.52 -17.97 -20.65
N GLU A 178 7.99 -17.55 -21.83
CA GLU A 178 9.13 -16.67 -22.02
C GLU A 178 8.78 -15.57 -23.03
N CYS A 179 9.20 -14.36 -22.75
CA CYS A 179 9.01 -13.24 -23.65
C CYS A 179 9.78 -13.45 -24.96
N PRO A 180 9.12 -13.40 -26.14
CA PRO A 180 9.80 -13.67 -27.42
C PRO A 180 10.83 -12.59 -27.80
N VAL A 181 10.85 -11.44 -27.09
CA VAL A 181 11.76 -10.33 -27.36
C VAL A 181 12.97 -10.34 -26.45
N CYS A 182 12.78 -10.59 -25.14
CA CYS A 182 13.85 -10.43 -24.15
C CYS A 182 14.09 -11.66 -23.26
N SER A 183 13.38 -12.77 -23.52
CA SER A 183 13.47 -14.05 -22.78
C SER A 183 13.16 -13.95 -21.27
N ALA A 184 12.50 -12.87 -20.83
CA ALA A 184 12.01 -12.78 -19.47
C ALA A 184 10.91 -13.81 -19.23
N GLU A 185 10.91 -14.43 -18.06
CA GLU A 185 9.93 -15.46 -17.67
C GLU A 185 8.50 -14.89 -17.60
N GLN A 186 7.49 -15.75 -17.64
CA GLN A 186 6.05 -15.39 -17.59
C GLN A 186 5.70 -14.44 -16.44
N GLY A 187 6.36 -14.57 -15.30
CA GLY A 187 6.16 -13.70 -14.13
C GLY A 187 6.41 -12.21 -14.36
N TYR A 188 7.07 -11.85 -15.47
CA TYR A 188 7.26 -10.45 -15.89
C TYR A 188 6.05 -9.86 -16.64
N PHE A 189 5.04 -10.65 -16.95
CA PHE A 189 3.87 -10.14 -17.62
C PHE A 189 2.78 -9.70 -16.64
N ILE A 190 2.19 -8.56 -16.93
CA ILE A 190 0.97 -8.09 -16.26
C ILE A 190 -0.11 -7.84 -17.29
N ARG A 191 -1.37 -7.84 -16.84
CA ARG A 191 -2.49 -7.36 -17.65
C ARG A 191 -2.33 -5.88 -17.94
N GLU A 192 -2.44 -5.50 -19.20
CA GLU A 192 -2.59 -4.09 -19.56
C GLU A 192 -4.04 -3.68 -19.26
N ALA A 193 -4.20 -2.59 -18.48
CA ALA A 193 -5.52 -2.01 -18.27
C ALA A 193 -6.07 -1.45 -19.59
N SER A 194 -7.33 -1.74 -19.86
CA SER A 194 -8.06 -1.23 -21.04
C SER A 194 -8.28 0.27 -20.95
#